data_bc8e6908ddb5446c9da3b6b3e8123c25
#
_entry.id   bc8e6908ddb5446c9da3b6b3e8123c25
#
_cell.length_a   1.000
_cell.length_b   1.000
_cell.length_c   1.000
_cell.angle_alpha   90.00
_cell.angle_beta   90.00
_cell.angle_gamma   90.00
#
_symmetry.space_group_name_H-M   'P 1'
#
loop_
_entity.id
_entity.type
_entity.pdbx_description
1 polymer ?
#
loop_
_entity_poly.entity_id
_entity_poly.type
_entity_poly.pdbx_seq_one_letter_code
_entity_poly.pdbx_strand_id
1 'polypeptide(L)'
;MSKTGPTRRLAVGIEYDGTRFAGWQQQPGLVTVQDAVQKALSNVADHPVTVTAAGRTDAGVHACAQVAHFDTQAVRPIRGWVLGANSHLPPDVSIHWGMEVDRTFHARHTAQGRSYRYCMLRQGTRPAILRDRVCWIRSPLDVEAMHEAAQALVGEHDFTSFRAVECQSTTAMRHVDTITVRGDGPLVVIEISANAYLHHMVRNIAGSLLMVGAGERPPGWIAETLAARDRTRAGVTAPASGLYLWQVRYPRSLQVPEAAFSRPWAMITGLPGESADPR
;
A
#
# COMPACT_ATOMS: atom_id res chain seq x y z
N MET A 1 -24.07 -30.55 -9.68
CA MET A 1 -23.94 -29.92 -11.01
C MET A 1 -23.66 -28.43 -10.77
N SER A 2 -22.45 -27.97 -11.02
CA SER A 2 -22.05 -26.54 -10.89
C SER A 2 -22.86 -25.77 -11.96
N LYS A 3 -23.66 -24.77 -11.53
CA LYS A 3 -24.35 -23.88 -12.47
C LYS A 3 -23.30 -22.88 -13.00
N THR A 4 -22.78 -23.16 -14.18
CA THR A 4 -21.96 -22.20 -14.89
C THR A 4 -22.86 -21.16 -15.55
N GLY A 5 -22.71 -19.90 -15.14
CA GLY A 5 -23.41 -18.76 -15.73
C GLY A 5 -22.52 -18.02 -16.75
N PRO A 6 -22.98 -16.88 -17.28
CA PRO A 6 -22.13 -15.99 -18.07
C PRO A 6 -20.94 -15.50 -17.22
N THR A 7 -19.80 -15.23 -17.88
CA THR A 7 -18.62 -14.70 -17.19
C THR A 7 -18.94 -13.35 -16.55
N ARG A 8 -18.72 -13.26 -15.25
CA ARG A 8 -18.93 -12.07 -14.41
C ARG A 8 -17.56 -11.57 -13.92
N ARG A 9 -17.42 -10.28 -13.73
CA ARG A 9 -16.25 -9.68 -13.08
C ARG A 9 -16.59 -9.26 -11.66
N LEU A 10 -15.75 -9.68 -10.71
CA LEU A 10 -15.86 -9.28 -9.31
C LEU A 10 -14.62 -8.48 -8.90
N ALA A 11 -14.84 -7.45 -8.09
CA ALA A 11 -13.79 -6.76 -7.35
C ALA A 11 -13.87 -7.15 -5.87
N VAL A 12 -12.70 -7.25 -5.22
CA VAL A 12 -12.57 -7.57 -3.80
C VAL A 12 -11.58 -6.63 -3.14
N GLY A 13 -11.90 -6.20 -1.92
CA GLY A 13 -11.01 -5.43 -1.05
C GLY A 13 -10.31 -6.34 -0.06
N ILE A 14 -8.98 -6.23 0.01
CA ILE A 14 -8.11 -7.17 0.70
C ILE A 14 -7.21 -6.42 1.67
N GLU A 15 -7.13 -6.91 2.90
CA GLU A 15 -6.15 -6.51 3.90
C GLU A 15 -5.14 -7.64 4.11
N TYR A 16 -3.86 -7.30 4.34
CA TYR A 16 -2.87 -8.30 4.71
C TYR A 16 -1.70 -7.75 5.54
N ASP A 17 -1.22 -8.57 6.46
CA ASP A 17 0.08 -8.47 7.08
C ASP A 17 1.14 -9.11 6.15
N GLY A 18 1.97 -8.28 5.54
CA GLY A 18 2.97 -8.71 4.56
C GLY A 18 4.19 -9.42 5.13
N THR A 19 4.35 -9.47 6.46
CA THR A 19 5.57 -9.94 7.16
C THR A 19 6.08 -11.29 6.65
N ARG A 20 5.16 -12.23 6.39
CA ARG A 20 5.51 -13.62 6.00
C ARG A 20 5.47 -13.87 4.50
N PHE A 21 5.22 -12.83 3.69
CA PHE A 21 5.07 -12.94 2.25
C PHE A 21 6.26 -12.33 1.50
N ALA A 22 6.64 -12.97 0.40
CA ALA A 22 7.59 -12.44 -0.58
C ALA A 22 6.97 -11.32 -1.46
N GLY A 23 6.02 -10.59 -0.90
CA GLY A 23 5.25 -9.53 -1.54
C GLY A 23 3.94 -10.02 -2.15
N TRP A 24 3.32 -9.12 -2.92
CA TRP A 24 2.05 -9.44 -3.59
C TRP A 24 2.22 -10.45 -4.72
N GLN A 25 3.13 -10.17 -5.66
CA GLN A 25 3.20 -10.86 -6.96
C GLN A 25 3.64 -12.32 -6.81
N GLN A 26 2.89 -13.23 -7.45
CA GLN A 26 3.24 -14.64 -7.59
C GLN A 26 4.65 -14.82 -8.15
N GLN A 27 5.44 -15.67 -7.49
CA GLN A 27 6.83 -16.03 -7.87
C GLN A 27 7.05 -17.51 -7.59
N PRO A 28 7.75 -18.23 -8.49
CA PRO A 28 8.04 -19.65 -8.31
C PRO A 28 8.77 -19.93 -6.98
N GLY A 29 8.24 -20.87 -6.20
CA GLY A 29 8.86 -21.32 -4.94
C GLY A 29 8.73 -20.37 -3.76
N LEU A 30 8.05 -19.24 -3.90
CA LEU A 30 7.86 -18.26 -2.83
C LEU A 30 6.40 -18.17 -2.37
N VAL A 31 6.19 -17.90 -1.09
CA VAL A 31 4.84 -17.66 -0.53
C VAL A 31 4.46 -16.21 -0.80
N THR A 32 3.39 -15.98 -1.55
CA THR A 32 2.93 -14.64 -1.96
C THR A 32 1.47 -14.42 -1.61
N VAL A 33 1.07 -13.15 -1.44
CA VAL A 33 -0.33 -12.81 -1.15
C VAL A 33 -1.24 -13.18 -2.33
N GLN A 34 -0.78 -12.98 -3.58
CA GLN A 34 -1.54 -13.33 -4.78
C GLN A 34 -1.87 -14.82 -4.83
N ASP A 35 -0.92 -15.71 -4.51
CA ASP A 35 -1.16 -17.15 -4.48
C ASP A 35 -2.20 -17.54 -3.43
N ALA A 36 -2.09 -16.98 -2.23
CA ALA A 36 -3.04 -17.23 -1.15
C ALA A 36 -4.47 -16.82 -1.56
N VAL A 37 -4.61 -15.61 -2.14
CA VAL A 37 -5.91 -15.08 -2.58
C VAL A 37 -6.46 -15.88 -3.77
N GLN A 38 -5.65 -16.21 -4.78
CA GLN A 38 -6.07 -17.02 -5.92
C GLN A 38 -6.54 -18.40 -5.49
N LYS A 39 -5.79 -19.07 -4.60
CA LYS A 39 -6.18 -20.38 -4.07
C LYS A 39 -7.50 -20.34 -3.31
N ALA A 40 -7.69 -19.34 -2.44
CA ALA A 40 -8.90 -19.17 -1.66
C ALA A 40 -10.14 -18.92 -2.56
N LEU A 41 -10.02 -17.99 -3.52
CA LEU A 41 -11.09 -17.69 -4.47
C LEU A 41 -11.37 -18.86 -5.42
N SER A 42 -10.37 -19.63 -5.84
CA SER A 42 -10.53 -20.81 -6.67
C SER A 42 -11.32 -21.91 -5.94
N ASN A 43 -11.10 -22.08 -4.63
CA ASN A 43 -11.89 -23.03 -3.82
C ASN A 43 -13.38 -22.63 -3.75
N VAL A 44 -13.68 -21.31 -3.66
CA VAL A 44 -15.06 -20.82 -3.68
C VAL A 44 -15.70 -20.95 -5.07
N ALA A 45 -14.90 -20.71 -6.11
CA ALA A 45 -15.35 -20.76 -7.50
C ALA A 45 -15.58 -22.19 -8.00
N ASP A 46 -14.90 -23.19 -7.43
CA ASP A 46 -14.80 -24.56 -7.93
C ASP A 46 -14.15 -24.63 -9.34
N HIS A 47 -13.24 -23.67 -9.60
CA HIS A 47 -12.38 -23.62 -10.79
C HIS A 47 -11.20 -22.66 -10.56
N PRO A 48 -10.09 -22.74 -11.34
CA PRO A 48 -8.97 -21.81 -11.23
C PRO A 48 -9.40 -20.34 -11.43
N VAL A 49 -8.98 -19.48 -10.52
CA VAL A 49 -9.20 -18.03 -10.56
C VAL A 49 -7.86 -17.32 -10.58
N THR A 50 -7.71 -16.37 -11.51
CA THR A 50 -6.56 -15.46 -11.56
C THR A 50 -6.98 -14.07 -11.13
N VAL A 51 -6.23 -13.46 -10.20
CA VAL A 51 -6.51 -12.11 -9.71
C VAL A 51 -5.55 -11.08 -10.29
N THR A 52 -6.07 -9.89 -10.56
CA THR A 52 -5.29 -8.71 -10.93
C THR A 52 -5.46 -7.62 -9.87
N ALA A 53 -4.37 -7.22 -9.22
CA ALA A 53 -4.39 -6.20 -8.16
C ALA A 53 -4.21 -4.78 -8.67
N ALA A 54 -4.65 -3.82 -7.84
CA ALA A 54 -4.47 -2.39 -8.07
C ALA A 54 -3.00 -1.96 -8.04
N GLY A 55 -2.19 -2.59 -7.18
CA GLY A 55 -0.76 -2.32 -7.06
C GLY A 55 -0.01 -3.52 -6.48
N ARG A 56 1.24 -3.69 -6.90
CA ARG A 56 2.15 -4.65 -6.27
C ARG A 56 2.73 -4.04 -5.01
N THR A 57 2.94 -4.87 -4.00
CA THR A 57 3.71 -4.52 -2.79
C THR A 57 4.92 -5.42 -2.72
N ASP A 58 6.03 -4.90 -2.18
CA ASP A 58 7.27 -5.64 -2.00
C ASP A 58 7.17 -6.65 -0.84
N ALA A 59 8.16 -7.52 -0.71
CA ALA A 59 8.29 -8.43 0.43
C ALA A 59 8.25 -7.66 1.77
N GLY A 60 7.43 -8.12 2.70
CA GLY A 60 7.27 -7.52 4.03
C GLY A 60 6.40 -6.24 4.07
N VAL A 61 5.89 -5.75 2.95
CA VAL A 61 5.00 -4.59 2.89
C VAL A 61 3.56 -5.02 3.14
N HIS A 62 2.85 -4.26 3.97
CA HIS A 62 1.46 -4.51 4.34
C HIS A 62 0.47 -3.79 3.42
N ALA A 63 -0.80 -4.14 3.53
CA ALA A 63 -1.89 -3.39 2.92
C ALA A 63 -3.13 -3.39 3.81
N CYS A 64 -3.74 -2.22 3.95
CA CYS A 64 -5.05 -2.06 4.57
C CYS A 64 -6.17 -2.07 3.52
N ALA A 65 -5.88 -1.72 2.27
CA ALA A 65 -6.90 -1.53 1.24
C ALA A 65 -6.41 -1.90 -0.17
N GLN A 66 -5.81 -3.08 -0.32
CA GLN A 66 -5.56 -3.63 -1.65
C GLN A 66 -6.88 -3.94 -2.33
N VAL A 67 -6.99 -3.63 -3.61
CA VAL A 67 -8.14 -4.01 -4.44
C VAL A 67 -7.67 -4.94 -5.55
N ALA A 68 -8.38 -6.03 -5.74
CA ALA A 68 -8.15 -6.95 -6.85
C ALA A 68 -9.45 -7.25 -7.58
N HIS A 69 -9.36 -7.62 -8.87
CA HIS A 69 -10.50 -8.15 -9.62
C HIS A 69 -10.18 -9.50 -10.23
N PHE A 70 -11.22 -10.26 -10.52
CA PHE A 70 -11.13 -11.53 -11.20
C PHE A 70 -12.41 -11.81 -12.00
N ASP A 71 -12.30 -12.68 -12.99
CA ASP A 71 -13.41 -13.15 -13.79
C ASP A 71 -13.79 -14.58 -13.38
N THR A 72 -15.10 -14.87 -13.34
CA THR A 72 -15.63 -16.19 -12.97
C THR A 72 -16.96 -16.49 -13.65
N GLN A 73 -17.25 -17.78 -13.84
CA GLN A 73 -18.57 -18.26 -14.24
C GLN A 73 -19.36 -18.83 -13.06
N ALA A 74 -18.74 -18.94 -11.88
CA ALA A 74 -19.40 -19.44 -10.69
C ALA A 74 -20.45 -18.44 -10.18
N VAL A 75 -21.66 -18.92 -9.95
CA VAL A 75 -22.75 -18.12 -9.40
C VAL A 75 -22.80 -18.32 -7.88
N ARG A 76 -22.35 -17.33 -7.16
CA ARG A 76 -22.35 -17.26 -5.68
C ARG A 76 -22.83 -15.88 -5.24
N PRO A 77 -23.53 -15.76 -4.10
CA PRO A 77 -23.83 -14.45 -3.52
C PRO A 77 -22.53 -13.77 -3.08
N ILE A 78 -22.48 -12.44 -3.08
CA ILE A 78 -21.26 -11.69 -2.69
C ILE A 78 -20.77 -12.09 -1.30
N ARG A 79 -21.69 -12.24 -0.33
CA ARG A 79 -21.36 -12.75 1.01
C ARG A 79 -20.68 -14.12 0.98
N GLY A 80 -21.08 -15.00 0.05
CA GLY A 80 -20.47 -16.31 -0.13
C GLY A 80 -19.04 -16.24 -0.64
N TRP A 81 -18.73 -15.28 -1.51
CA TRP A 81 -17.36 -15.01 -1.94
C TRP A 81 -16.48 -14.53 -0.78
N VAL A 82 -16.96 -13.54 0.00
CA VAL A 82 -16.19 -12.97 1.10
C VAL A 82 -15.95 -14.00 2.22
N LEU A 83 -17.02 -14.60 2.75
CA LEU A 83 -16.89 -15.55 3.87
C LEU A 83 -16.21 -16.85 3.44
N GLY A 84 -16.55 -17.37 2.24
CA GLY A 84 -15.94 -18.58 1.71
C GLY A 84 -14.45 -18.40 1.45
N ALA A 85 -14.03 -17.29 0.86
CA ALA A 85 -12.59 -17.03 0.68
C ALA A 85 -11.86 -16.92 2.02
N ASN A 86 -12.42 -16.19 2.99
CA ASN A 86 -11.80 -16.03 4.31
C ASN A 86 -11.65 -17.35 5.08
N SER A 87 -12.51 -18.36 4.85
CA SER A 87 -12.36 -19.70 5.44
C SER A 87 -11.16 -20.49 4.87
N HIS A 88 -10.63 -20.07 3.72
CA HIS A 88 -9.49 -20.71 3.05
C HIS A 88 -8.21 -19.85 3.10
N LEU A 89 -8.31 -18.57 3.46
CA LEU A 89 -7.17 -17.66 3.58
C LEU A 89 -6.36 -17.96 4.84
N PRO A 90 -5.03 -17.74 4.83
CA PRO A 90 -4.24 -17.73 6.06
C PRO A 90 -4.65 -16.54 6.95
N PRO A 91 -4.38 -16.59 8.27
CA PRO A 91 -4.80 -15.53 9.21
C PRO A 91 -4.19 -14.16 8.93
N ASP A 92 -3.12 -14.10 8.13
CA ASP A 92 -2.44 -12.87 7.75
C ASP A 92 -3.11 -12.15 6.55
N VAL A 93 -4.17 -12.73 5.96
CA VAL A 93 -4.87 -12.16 4.79
C VAL A 93 -6.37 -12.22 5.01
N SER A 94 -7.09 -11.13 4.73
CA SER A 94 -8.54 -11.07 4.84
C SER A 94 -9.17 -10.34 3.66
N ILE A 95 -10.31 -10.85 3.17
CA ILE A 95 -11.17 -10.14 2.22
C ILE A 95 -12.33 -9.52 3.01
N HIS A 96 -12.45 -8.21 2.95
CA HIS A 96 -13.44 -7.46 3.72
C HIS A 96 -14.73 -7.20 2.97
N TRP A 97 -14.63 -7.00 1.66
CA TRP A 97 -15.78 -6.77 0.79
C TRP A 97 -15.57 -7.40 -0.57
N GLY A 98 -16.66 -7.62 -1.25
CA GLY A 98 -16.72 -7.99 -2.66
C GLY A 98 -17.87 -7.26 -3.34
N MET A 99 -17.75 -7.04 -4.62
CA MET A 99 -18.83 -6.48 -5.46
C MET A 99 -18.71 -6.98 -6.89
N GLU A 100 -19.83 -7.08 -7.57
CA GLU A 100 -19.83 -7.29 -9.01
C GLU A 100 -19.58 -5.93 -9.69
N VAL A 101 -18.71 -5.91 -10.67
CA VAL A 101 -18.31 -4.72 -11.39
C VAL A 101 -18.50 -4.92 -12.91
N ASP A 102 -18.62 -3.81 -13.63
CA ASP A 102 -18.64 -3.87 -15.10
C ASP A 102 -17.34 -4.48 -15.64
N ARG A 103 -17.38 -5.14 -16.76
CA ARG A 103 -16.22 -5.80 -17.41
C ARG A 103 -15.14 -4.82 -17.86
N THR A 104 -15.45 -3.53 -17.96
CA THR A 104 -14.48 -2.46 -18.21
C THR A 104 -13.66 -2.09 -16.98
N PHE A 105 -14.12 -2.46 -15.76
CA PHE A 105 -13.36 -2.24 -14.55
C PHE A 105 -12.06 -3.04 -14.57
N HIS A 106 -10.96 -2.38 -14.28
CA HIS A 106 -9.65 -3.01 -14.14
C HIS A 106 -8.96 -2.47 -12.88
N ALA A 107 -8.73 -3.30 -11.86
CA ALA A 107 -8.23 -2.85 -10.56
C ALA A 107 -6.99 -1.93 -10.65
N ARG A 108 -6.08 -2.19 -11.60
CA ARG A 108 -4.87 -1.38 -11.78
C ARG A 108 -5.08 -0.13 -12.65
N HIS A 109 -5.73 -0.31 -13.83
CA HIS A 109 -5.78 0.73 -14.85
C HIS A 109 -6.92 1.73 -14.64
N THR A 110 -8.00 1.32 -13.97
CA THR A 110 -9.11 2.21 -13.64
C THR A 110 -8.81 3.04 -12.38
N ALA A 111 -7.84 2.64 -11.57
CA ALA A 111 -7.44 3.38 -10.38
C ALA A 111 -6.79 4.72 -10.76
N GLN A 112 -7.27 5.81 -10.14
CA GLN A 112 -6.80 7.18 -10.32
C GLN A 112 -5.58 7.51 -9.46
N GLY A 113 -5.43 6.85 -8.31
CA GLY A 113 -4.32 7.08 -7.41
C GLY A 113 -4.22 5.99 -6.34
N ARG A 114 -3.12 6.02 -5.58
CA ARG A 114 -2.89 5.18 -4.39
C ARG A 114 -2.32 6.07 -3.30
N SER A 115 -2.69 5.74 -2.06
CA SER A 115 -2.08 6.35 -0.88
C SER A 115 -1.33 5.29 -0.10
N TYR A 116 -0.19 5.68 0.44
CA TYR A 116 0.62 4.85 1.32
C TYR A 116 0.84 5.56 2.64
N ARG A 117 0.92 4.78 3.73
CA ARG A 117 1.44 5.25 5.02
C ARG A 117 2.75 4.54 5.33
N TYR A 118 3.73 5.31 5.79
CA TYR A 118 4.96 4.79 6.34
C TYR A 118 5.01 5.10 7.83
N CYS A 119 4.90 4.06 8.67
CA CYS A 119 4.77 4.16 10.12
C CYS A 119 6.13 3.95 10.80
N MET A 120 6.54 4.90 11.61
CA MET A 120 7.79 4.88 12.38
C MET A 120 7.47 4.95 13.88
N LEU A 121 8.12 4.12 14.69
CA LEU A 121 7.98 4.14 16.15
C LEU A 121 9.29 4.58 16.79
N ARG A 122 9.25 5.73 17.46
CA ARG A 122 10.38 6.28 18.24
C ARG A 122 10.37 5.73 19.67
N GLN A 123 11.30 4.88 19.99
CA GLN A 123 11.50 4.42 21.37
C GLN A 123 12.92 3.89 21.58
N GLY A 124 13.42 3.99 22.81
CA GLY A 124 14.80 3.61 23.17
C GLY A 124 15.09 2.11 22.99
N THR A 125 14.10 1.24 23.14
CA THR A 125 14.23 -0.22 23.03
C THR A 125 13.42 -0.74 21.85
N ARG A 126 13.86 -1.86 21.24
CA ARG A 126 13.16 -2.49 20.13
C ARG A 126 11.74 -2.92 20.53
N PRO A 127 10.70 -2.59 19.72
CA PRO A 127 9.35 -3.07 19.99
C PRO A 127 9.27 -4.59 19.77
N ALA A 128 8.57 -5.28 20.67
CA ALA A 128 8.31 -6.71 20.52
C ALA A 128 7.01 -6.97 19.73
N ILE A 129 5.92 -6.31 20.13
CA ILE A 129 4.58 -6.51 19.52
C ILE A 129 4.53 -5.90 18.10
N LEU A 130 5.10 -4.72 17.92
CA LEU A 130 5.06 -3.98 16.64
C LEU A 130 6.31 -4.18 15.77
N ARG A 131 7.23 -5.11 16.12
CA ARG A 131 8.55 -5.21 15.49
C ARG A 131 8.52 -5.32 13.95
N ASP A 132 7.53 -6.02 13.41
CA ASP A 132 7.40 -6.27 11.97
C ASP A 132 6.29 -5.41 11.34
N ARG A 133 5.77 -4.40 12.07
CA ARG A 133 4.65 -3.54 11.66
C ARG A 133 4.98 -2.06 11.66
N VAL A 134 6.16 -1.68 12.12
CA VAL A 134 6.66 -0.30 12.12
C VAL A 134 8.15 -0.28 11.83
N CYS A 135 8.63 0.85 11.31
CA CYS A 135 10.06 1.13 11.29
C CYS A 135 10.48 1.64 12.67
N TRP A 136 11.32 0.89 13.37
CA TRP A 136 11.81 1.28 14.69
C TRP A 136 12.94 2.31 14.56
N ILE A 137 12.80 3.43 15.29
CA ILE A 137 13.77 4.53 15.35
C ILE A 137 14.17 4.76 16.81
N ARG A 138 15.47 4.78 17.09
CA ARG A 138 16.00 5.03 18.43
C ARG A 138 16.14 6.51 18.76
N SER A 139 16.50 7.30 17.77
CA SER A 139 16.81 8.72 17.91
C SER A 139 15.57 9.58 17.84
N PRO A 140 15.56 10.76 18.45
CA PRO A 140 14.57 11.79 18.20
C PRO A 140 14.48 12.12 16.70
N LEU A 141 13.31 12.51 16.25
CA LEU A 141 13.08 12.99 14.89
C LEU A 141 12.45 14.39 14.93
N ASP A 142 12.97 15.30 14.15
CA ASP A 142 12.34 16.59 13.85
C ASP A 142 11.27 16.37 12.78
N VAL A 143 10.02 16.24 13.25
CA VAL A 143 8.85 15.95 12.38
C VAL A 143 8.50 17.15 11.51
N GLU A 144 8.72 18.38 12.00
CA GLU A 144 8.44 19.61 11.26
C GLU A 144 9.42 19.76 10.09
N ALA A 145 10.72 19.56 10.34
CA ALA A 145 11.74 19.56 9.30
C ALA A 145 11.48 18.46 8.23
N MET A 146 11.04 17.27 8.66
CA MET A 146 10.64 16.22 7.72
C MET A 146 9.43 16.64 6.88
N HIS A 147 8.42 17.29 7.49
CA HIS A 147 7.22 17.73 6.78
C HIS A 147 7.56 18.85 5.78
N GLU A 148 8.35 19.84 6.19
CA GLU A 148 8.83 20.92 5.32
C GLU A 148 9.60 20.35 4.11
N ALA A 149 10.57 19.48 4.35
CA ALA A 149 11.36 18.84 3.30
C ALA A 149 10.49 18.04 2.31
N ALA A 150 9.48 17.34 2.81
CA ALA A 150 8.58 16.53 2.00
C ALA A 150 7.80 17.36 0.97
N GLN A 151 7.51 18.65 1.24
CA GLN A 151 6.71 19.48 0.34
C GLN A 151 7.39 19.68 -1.03
N ALA A 152 8.72 19.57 -1.13
CA ALA A 152 9.44 19.61 -2.39
C ALA A 152 9.07 18.46 -3.36
N LEU A 153 8.41 17.42 -2.87
CA LEU A 153 7.99 16.25 -3.66
C LEU A 153 6.57 16.38 -4.25
N VAL A 154 5.80 17.40 -3.85
CA VAL A 154 4.43 17.61 -4.33
C VAL A 154 4.43 18.13 -5.75
N GLY A 155 3.54 17.60 -6.58
CA GLY A 155 3.42 17.94 -8.00
C GLY A 155 4.01 16.88 -8.92
N GLU A 156 4.17 17.24 -10.20
CA GLU A 156 4.72 16.35 -11.22
C GLU A 156 6.23 16.51 -11.31
N HIS A 157 6.96 15.44 -11.00
CA HIS A 157 8.42 15.42 -10.99
C HIS A 157 8.99 14.13 -11.56
N ASP A 158 10.27 14.20 -11.93
CA ASP A 158 11.09 13.03 -12.25
C ASP A 158 11.65 12.43 -10.94
N PHE A 159 11.11 11.28 -10.54
CA PHE A 159 11.48 10.56 -9.32
C PHE A 159 12.63 9.55 -9.50
N THR A 160 13.51 9.75 -10.48
CA THR A 160 14.67 8.86 -10.72
C THR A 160 15.51 8.67 -9.47
N SER A 161 15.75 9.74 -8.66
CA SER A 161 16.49 9.63 -7.40
C SER A 161 15.84 8.74 -6.35
N PHE A 162 14.54 8.50 -6.45
CA PHE A 162 13.80 7.63 -5.53
C PHE A 162 13.38 6.29 -6.14
N ARG A 163 13.92 5.95 -7.32
CA ARG A 163 13.62 4.73 -8.06
C ARG A 163 14.62 3.64 -7.73
N ALA A 164 14.17 2.39 -7.47
CA ALA A 164 15.05 1.24 -7.37
C ALA A 164 15.65 0.87 -8.75
N VAL A 165 16.85 0.29 -8.75
CA VAL A 165 17.58 -0.06 -9.98
C VAL A 165 16.79 -1.06 -10.84
N GLU A 166 16.11 -2.03 -10.23
CA GLU A 166 15.35 -3.08 -10.90
C GLU A 166 13.94 -2.62 -11.37
N CYS A 167 13.64 -1.33 -11.26
CA CYS A 167 12.32 -0.80 -11.62
C CYS A 167 12.07 -0.90 -13.12
N GLN A 168 11.03 -1.64 -13.52
CA GLN A 168 10.64 -1.89 -14.91
C GLN A 168 9.80 -0.75 -15.53
N SER A 169 9.53 0.35 -14.81
CA SER A 169 8.75 1.46 -15.36
C SER A 169 9.48 2.16 -16.49
N THR A 170 8.81 2.46 -17.58
CA THR A 170 9.37 3.15 -18.76
C THR A 170 9.68 4.63 -18.48
N THR A 171 8.97 5.26 -17.57
CA THR A 171 9.19 6.66 -17.19
C THR A 171 9.28 6.80 -15.67
N ALA A 172 10.10 7.75 -15.21
CA ALA A 172 10.21 8.13 -13.80
C ALA A 172 9.28 9.29 -13.40
N MET A 173 8.55 9.86 -14.36
CA MET A 173 7.60 10.95 -14.10
C MET A 173 6.42 10.45 -13.26
N ARG A 174 6.17 11.09 -12.11
CA ARG A 174 5.02 10.81 -11.24
C ARG A 174 4.45 12.12 -10.72
N HIS A 175 3.14 12.09 -10.45
CA HIS A 175 2.46 13.21 -9.81
C HIS A 175 2.11 12.82 -8.37
N VAL A 176 2.72 13.50 -7.40
CA VAL A 176 2.38 13.38 -5.98
C VAL A 176 1.32 14.41 -5.68
N ASP A 177 0.11 13.96 -5.34
CA ASP A 177 -1.03 14.82 -4.99
C ASP A 177 -0.78 15.51 -3.65
N THR A 178 -0.36 14.73 -2.65
CA THR A 178 -0.08 15.20 -1.28
C THR A 178 0.99 14.32 -0.62
N ILE A 179 1.76 14.95 0.28
CA ILE A 179 2.61 14.25 1.23
C ILE A 179 2.59 14.99 2.56
N THR A 180 2.36 14.27 3.66
CA THR A 180 2.38 14.83 5.01
C THR A 180 3.23 13.99 5.93
N VAL A 181 3.89 14.64 6.88
CA VAL A 181 4.56 13.96 8.00
C VAL A 181 3.92 14.46 9.29
N ARG A 182 3.44 13.54 10.10
CA ARG A 182 2.77 13.87 11.37
C ARG A 182 3.35 13.02 12.49
N GLY A 183 3.45 13.60 13.68
CA GLY A 183 3.88 12.90 14.89
C GLY A 183 2.80 12.96 15.96
N ASP A 184 2.56 11.84 16.64
CA ASP A 184 1.74 11.76 17.83
C ASP A 184 2.47 10.88 18.87
N GLY A 185 2.95 11.51 19.93
CA GLY A 185 3.79 10.83 20.94
C GLY A 185 4.99 10.13 20.27
N PRO A 186 5.16 8.82 20.47
CA PRO A 186 6.27 8.07 19.89
C PRO A 186 6.08 7.71 18.42
N LEU A 187 4.86 7.83 17.87
CA LEU A 187 4.55 7.45 16.49
C LEU A 187 4.79 8.63 15.55
N VAL A 188 5.46 8.37 14.41
CA VAL A 188 5.59 9.29 13.29
C VAL A 188 5.10 8.59 12.03
N VAL A 189 4.23 9.26 11.28
CA VAL A 189 3.64 8.72 10.05
C VAL A 189 3.89 9.66 8.88
N ILE A 190 4.44 9.13 7.80
CA ILE A 190 4.46 9.76 6.49
C ILE A 190 3.24 9.22 5.73
N GLU A 191 2.39 10.09 5.24
CA GLU A 191 1.30 9.71 4.32
C GLU A 191 1.54 10.38 2.98
N ILE A 192 1.50 9.59 1.90
CA ILE A 192 1.73 10.06 0.53
C ILE A 192 0.66 9.53 -0.41
N SER A 193 0.08 10.42 -1.21
CA SER A 193 -0.87 10.10 -2.28
C SER A 193 -0.30 10.51 -3.63
N ALA A 194 -0.37 9.61 -4.63
CA ALA A 194 0.13 9.87 -5.98
C ALA A 194 -0.69 9.08 -7.03
N ASN A 195 -0.56 9.49 -8.28
CA ASN A 195 -1.14 8.77 -9.42
C ASN A 195 -0.57 7.34 -9.56
N ALA A 196 0.72 7.18 -9.39
CA ALA A 196 1.44 5.90 -9.42
C ALA A 196 2.79 6.02 -8.70
N TYR A 197 3.44 4.88 -8.47
CA TYR A 197 4.74 4.82 -7.78
C TYR A 197 5.74 3.98 -8.59
N LEU A 198 7.02 4.33 -8.45
CA LEU A 198 8.14 3.52 -8.90
C LEU A 198 8.46 2.44 -7.85
N HIS A 199 9.19 1.42 -8.26
CA HIS A 199 9.67 0.39 -7.34
C HIS A 199 10.51 1.03 -6.22
N HIS A 200 10.19 0.71 -4.96
CA HIS A 200 10.74 1.26 -3.71
C HIS A 200 10.55 2.78 -3.50
N MET A 201 9.83 3.51 -4.35
CA MET A 201 9.75 4.97 -4.29
C MET A 201 9.39 5.50 -2.88
N VAL A 202 8.32 5.01 -2.27
CA VAL A 202 7.89 5.47 -0.93
C VAL A 202 8.93 5.16 0.14
N ARG A 203 9.55 3.98 0.09
CA ARG A 203 10.60 3.58 1.04
C ARG A 203 11.88 4.40 0.88
N ASN A 204 12.25 4.77 -0.35
CA ASN A 204 13.40 5.64 -0.62
C ASN A 204 13.12 7.08 -0.15
N ILE A 205 11.91 7.58 -0.35
CA ILE A 205 11.47 8.88 0.20
C ILE A 205 11.51 8.84 1.73
N ALA A 206 10.95 7.80 2.36
CA ALA A 206 10.94 7.65 3.81
C ALA A 206 12.36 7.60 4.39
N GLY A 207 13.27 6.83 3.77
CA GLY A 207 14.66 6.78 4.19
C GLY A 207 15.39 8.12 4.07
N SER A 208 15.09 8.88 3.02
CA SER A 208 15.67 10.24 2.85
C SER A 208 15.11 11.23 3.86
N LEU A 209 13.79 11.20 4.12
CA LEU A 209 13.16 12.04 5.13
C LEU A 209 13.64 11.70 6.55
N LEU A 210 13.95 10.42 6.83
CA LEU A 210 14.56 10.03 8.10
C LEU A 210 15.91 10.70 8.34
N MET A 211 16.76 10.88 7.31
CA MET A 211 18.03 11.60 7.44
C MET A 211 17.81 13.09 7.76
N VAL A 212 16.76 13.70 7.22
CA VAL A 212 16.38 15.08 7.57
C VAL A 212 15.89 15.15 9.02
N GLY A 213 14.97 14.27 9.40
CA GLY A 213 14.44 14.23 10.78
C GLY A 213 15.48 13.94 11.85
N ALA A 214 16.52 13.16 11.51
CA ALA A 214 17.67 12.91 12.39
C ALA A 214 18.69 14.07 12.45
N GLY A 215 18.49 15.15 11.66
CA GLY A 215 19.41 16.26 11.56
C GLY A 215 20.69 15.97 10.76
N GLU A 216 20.76 14.84 10.07
CA GLU A 216 21.91 14.47 9.23
C GLU A 216 21.95 15.26 7.92
N ARG A 217 20.81 15.78 7.48
CA ARG A 217 20.63 16.59 6.27
C ARG A 217 19.66 17.75 6.51
N PRO A 218 19.89 18.92 5.89
CA PRO A 218 18.95 20.05 5.99
C PRO A 218 17.68 19.76 5.16
N PRO A 219 16.52 20.41 5.44
CA PRO A 219 15.28 20.20 4.70
C PRO A 219 15.41 20.38 3.19
N GLY A 220 16.17 21.38 2.72
CA GLY A 220 16.41 21.65 1.28
C GLY A 220 17.07 20.52 0.52
N TRP A 221 17.74 19.58 1.23
CA TRP A 221 18.42 18.45 0.60
C TRP A 221 17.46 17.50 -0.15
N ILE A 222 16.18 17.42 0.21
CA ILE A 222 15.20 16.62 -0.53
C ILE A 222 14.95 17.19 -1.93
N ALA A 223 14.85 18.54 -2.05
CA ALA A 223 14.72 19.21 -3.35
C ALA A 223 15.98 19.02 -4.21
N GLU A 224 17.16 19.14 -3.63
CA GLU A 224 18.44 18.89 -4.31
C GLU A 224 18.54 17.42 -4.79
N THR A 225 18.14 16.48 -3.95
CA THR A 225 18.11 15.06 -4.29
C THR A 225 17.14 14.76 -5.43
N LEU A 226 15.95 15.37 -5.43
CA LEU A 226 14.96 15.22 -6.50
C LEU A 226 15.53 15.76 -7.82
N ALA A 227 16.12 16.96 -7.80
CA ALA A 227 16.71 17.62 -8.97
C ALA A 227 17.91 16.85 -9.55
N ALA A 228 18.66 16.13 -8.73
CA ALA A 228 19.85 15.37 -9.14
C ALA A 228 19.53 14.20 -10.07
N ARG A 229 18.32 13.64 -10.03
CA ARG A 229 17.91 12.45 -10.82
C ARG A 229 18.90 11.28 -10.71
N ASP A 230 19.45 11.10 -9.54
CA ASP A 230 20.47 10.10 -9.24
C ASP A 230 20.13 9.37 -7.93
N ARG A 231 19.89 8.05 -8.01
CA ARG A 231 19.53 7.22 -6.84
C ARG A 231 20.60 7.24 -5.74
N THR A 232 21.86 7.40 -6.12
CA THR A 232 22.98 7.42 -5.15
C THR A 232 22.98 8.65 -4.25
N ARG A 233 22.27 9.70 -4.63
CA ARG A 233 22.12 10.93 -3.84
C ARG A 233 21.02 10.83 -2.78
N ALA A 234 20.11 9.89 -2.88
CA ALA A 234 19.03 9.69 -1.91
C ALA A 234 19.49 8.81 -0.74
N GLY A 235 18.72 8.87 0.35
CA GLY A 235 18.93 8.02 1.53
C GLY A 235 18.76 6.53 1.26
N VAL A 236 19.13 5.71 2.25
CA VAL A 236 18.95 4.26 2.20
C VAL A 236 17.46 3.90 2.09
N THR A 237 17.17 2.78 1.45
CA THR A 237 15.79 2.28 1.37
C THR A 237 15.29 1.90 2.77
N ALA A 238 14.25 2.57 3.25
CA ALA A 238 13.69 2.30 4.56
C ALA A 238 13.05 0.88 4.64
N PRO A 239 13.00 0.24 5.84
CA PRO A 239 12.45 -1.10 6.04
C PRO A 239 11.03 -1.27 5.47
N ALA A 240 10.72 -2.44 4.95
CA ALA A 240 9.39 -2.75 4.40
C ALA A 240 8.30 -2.75 5.48
N SER A 241 8.64 -3.17 6.69
CA SER A 241 7.74 -3.32 7.84
C SER A 241 7.01 -2.03 8.26
N GLY A 242 7.50 -0.85 7.87
CA GLY A 242 6.80 0.41 8.12
C GLY A 242 5.77 0.77 7.05
N LEU A 243 5.76 0.10 5.89
CA LEU A 243 4.99 0.52 4.72
C LEU A 243 3.65 -0.20 4.59
N TYR A 244 2.60 0.58 4.36
CA TYR A 244 1.23 0.12 4.14
C TYR A 244 0.65 0.73 2.87
N LEU A 245 0.12 -0.11 1.96
CA LEU A 245 -0.83 0.36 0.96
C LEU A 245 -2.12 0.72 1.68
N TRP A 246 -2.37 2.03 1.80
CA TRP A 246 -3.42 2.57 2.68
C TRP A 246 -4.76 2.71 1.99
N GLN A 247 -4.75 3.17 0.74
CA GLN A 247 -5.96 3.39 -0.05
C GLN A 247 -5.68 3.26 -1.55
N VAL A 248 -6.67 2.78 -2.29
CA VAL A 248 -6.71 2.86 -3.75
C VAL A 248 -7.92 3.69 -4.15
N ARG A 249 -7.69 4.79 -4.89
CA ARG A 249 -8.72 5.72 -5.30
C ARG A 249 -9.22 5.37 -6.70
N TYR A 250 -10.54 5.24 -6.84
CA TYR A 250 -11.25 5.01 -8.09
C TYR A 250 -12.21 6.17 -8.40
N PRO A 251 -12.68 6.31 -9.66
CA PRO A 251 -13.78 7.21 -9.98
C PRO A 251 -15.01 6.94 -9.10
N ARG A 252 -15.60 7.98 -8.53
CA ARG A 252 -16.79 7.86 -7.64
C ARG A 252 -17.96 7.13 -8.32
N SER A 253 -18.11 7.26 -9.64
CA SER A 253 -19.13 6.56 -10.44
C SER A 253 -19.09 5.05 -10.34
N LEU A 254 -17.95 4.46 -9.96
CA LEU A 254 -17.78 3.01 -9.81
C LEU A 254 -18.22 2.49 -8.45
N GLN A 255 -18.50 3.36 -7.50
CA GLN A 255 -18.96 3.01 -6.13
C GLN A 255 -18.12 1.93 -5.45
N VAL A 256 -16.82 1.86 -5.80
CA VAL A 256 -15.88 0.96 -5.12
C VAL A 256 -15.80 1.41 -3.66
N PRO A 257 -16.01 0.52 -2.67
CA PRO A 257 -15.94 0.90 -1.27
C PRO A 257 -14.59 1.55 -0.95
N GLU A 258 -14.61 2.77 -0.47
CA GLU A 258 -13.44 3.38 0.14
C GLU A 258 -13.15 2.64 1.44
N ALA A 259 -11.87 2.42 1.72
CA ALA A 259 -11.45 1.55 2.82
C ALA A 259 -12.04 2.03 4.16
N ALA A 260 -13.10 1.37 4.60
CA ALA A 260 -13.64 1.54 5.95
C ALA A 260 -12.68 1.00 7.05
N PHE A 261 -11.48 0.56 6.66
CA PHE A 261 -10.54 -0.24 7.46
C PHE A 261 -9.49 0.61 8.19
N SER A 262 -9.47 1.92 7.99
CA SER A 262 -8.59 2.83 8.74
C SER A 262 -8.87 2.89 10.24
N ARG A 263 -10.06 2.44 10.68
CA ARG A 263 -10.48 2.50 12.09
C ARG A 263 -9.69 1.60 13.04
N PRO A 264 -9.34 0.33 12.72
CA PRO A 264 -8.53 -0.49 13.63
C PRO A 264 -7.15 0.13 13.90
N TRP A 265 -6.53 0.74 12.90
CA TRP A 265 -5.25 1.44 13.07
C TRP A 265 -5.38 2.71 13.89
N ALA A 266 -6.42 3.50 13.73
CA ALA A 266 -6.69 4.66 14.58
C ALA A 266 -6.90 4.23 16.05
N MET A 267 -7.52 3.09 16.31
CA MET A 267 -7.70 2.55 17.66
C MET A 267 -6.37 2.05 18.27
N ILE A 268 -5.44 1.52 17.45
CA ILE A 268 -4.16 1.00 17.93
C ILE A 268 -3.12 2.14 18.04
N THR A 269 -3.17 3.13 17.16
CA THR A 269 -2.16 4.18 17.04
C THR A 269 -2.57 5.50 17.69
N GLY A 270 -3.83 5.65 18.10
CA GLY A 270 -4.36 6.91 18.66
C GLY A 270 -4.46 8.06 17.64
N LEU A 271 -3.99 7.87 16.41
CA LEU A 271 -4.14 8.87 15.37
C LEU A 271 -5.60 8.94 14.95
N PRO A 272 -6.22 10.14 14.95
CA PRO A 272 -7.59 10.29 14.50
C PRO A 272 -7.69 9.77 13.07
N GLY A 273 -8.56 8.77 12.88
CA GLY A 273 -9.01 8.45 11.54
C GLY A 273 -9.61 9.73 10.96
N GLU A 274 -9.20 10.13 9.75
CA GLU A 274 -9.86 11.25 9.10
C GLU A 274 -11.37 11.01 9.17
N SER A 275 -12.08 11.94 9.81
CA SER A 275 -13.53 12.00 9.71
C SER A 275 -13.84 12.03 8.22
N ALA A 276 -14.62 11.06 7.74
CA ALA A 276 -15.23 11.17 6.43
C ALA A 276 -15.78 12.59 6.33
N ASP A 277 -15.27 13.36 5.36
CA ASP A 277 -15.78 14.71 5.07
C ASP A 277 -17.29 14.57 4.85
N PRO A 278 -18.14 15.23 5.66
CA PRO A 278 -19.58 15.12 5.54
C PRO A 278 -20.12 16.01 4.40
N ARG A 279 -19.44 16.05 3.24
CA ARG A 279 -19.97 16.77 2.07
C ARG A 279 -19.89 15.96 0.79
#